data_a7c7e2eac83cced331c29307c54cb54a
#
_entry.id   a7c7e2eac83cced331c29307c54cb54a
#
_cell.length_a   1.000
_cell.length_b   1.000
_cell.length_c   1.000
_cell.angle_alpha   90.00
_cell.angle_beta   90.00
_cell.angle_gamma   90.00
#
_symmetry.space_group_name_H-M   'P 1'
#
loop_
_entity.id
_entity.type
_entity.pdbx_description
1 polymer ?
#
loop_
_entity_poly.entity_id
_entity_poly.type
_entity_poly.pdbx_seq_one_letter_code
_entity_poly.pdbx_strand_id
1 'polypeptide(L)'
;KSLIVVPNHITEQWAAEWLQLYPAANILVATERDFEKRNRRRLCARIATGDYDATIIGHSQLMKIPLSRERQQAILQRQIDEVLLAISDAKRQKAENFTIKQMERTRKSLEARLEKLNDQSTKDDTVTFEELGIDRLFIDESHSFKNLFLMTKMRNVGGIAQTEAQKSSDLFAKCQYLDELTDSHGVIFATGTPISNSMVELYTVQRYLQYQTLQEMGLIHFDDWASDYGETVTAIELSPEGSGYRPKTRFAKFFNLPELMATFKMVADVQTADMLKLPVPKANFHTEVIHPSELQKKAVAGLAERAERVRARVVDPSTDNMLRITNDGRKLALDMRLLSSLAPDDENSKVSVCARNVYRIWAESTAQRST
;
A
#
# COMPACT_ATOMS: atom_id res chain seq x y z
N LYS A 1 20.32 -8.00 14.89
CA LYS A 1 20.71 -7.08 13.80
C LYS A 1 19.51 -6.35 13.26
N SER A 2 19.63 -5.03 13.09
CA SER A 2 18.52 -4.17 12.65
C SER A 2 18.55 -3.95 11.13
N LEU A 3 17.41 -4.20 10.48
CA LEU A 3 17.14 -3.84 9.08
C LEU A 3 16.08 -2.74 9.05
N ILE A 4 16.42 -1.60 8.45
CA ILE A 4 15.53 -0.44 8.32
C ILE A 4 15.15 -0.31 6.86
N VAL A 5 13.87 -0.36 6.58
CA VAL A 5 13.29 -0.35 5.23
C VAL A 5 12.49 0.92 5.05
N VAL A 6 12.92 1.76 4.13
CA VAL A 6 12.36 3.10 3.93
C VAL A 6 11.94 3.33 2.47
N PRO A 7 11.15 4.35 2.16
CA PRO A 7 10.91 4.74 0.78
C PRO A 7 12.23 4.97 0.02
N ASN A 8 12.32 4.49 -1.22
CA ASN A 8 13.59 4.46 -1.98
C ASN A 8 14.29 5.82 -2.08
N HIS A 9 13.52 6.92 -2.13
CA HIS A 9 14.03 8.27 -2.35
C HIS A 9 14.56 8.95 -1.09
N ILE A 10 14.37 8.36 0.10
CA ILE A 10 14.82 8.96 1.38
C ILE A 10 15.88 8.12 2.10
N THR A 11 16.45 7.10 1.46
CA THR A 11 17.47 6.24 2.08
C THR A 11 18.70 7.03 2.56
N GLU A 12 19.17 7.98 1.77
CA GLU A 12 20.31 8.84 2.12
C GLU A 12 19.96 9.84 3.23
N GLN A 13 18.74 10.37 3.22
CA GLN A 13 18.25 11.26 4.28
C GLN A 13 18.20 10.51 5.62
N TRP A 14 17.65 9.30 5.64
CA TRP A 14 17.62 8.45 6.83
C TRP A 14 19.03 8.19 7.38
N ALA A 15 19.97 7.91 6.50
CA ALA A 15 21.38 7.72 6.90
C ALA A 15 21.99 8.98 7.53
N ALA A 16 21.74 10.14 6.93
CA ALA A 16 22.25 11.42 7.42
C ALA A 16 21.64 11.76 8.80
N GLU A 17 20.34 11.62 8.96
CA GLU A 17 19.65 11.88 10.23
C GLU A 17 20.06 10.88 11.32
N TRP A 18 20.26 9.59 10.96
CA TRP A 18 20.77 8.59 11.88
C TRP A 18 22.15 8.96 12.42
N LEU A 19 23.09 9.33 11.54
CA LEU A 19 24.42 9.74 11.94
C LEU A 19 24.46 11.09 12.68
N GLN A 20 23.47 11.95 12.47
CA GLN A 20 23.32 13.17 13.26
C GLN A 20 22.93 12.84 14.71
N LEU A 21 22.05 11.84 14.93
CA LEU A 21 21.63 11.41 16.26
C LEU A 21 22.68 10.50 16.93
N TYR A 22 23.33 9.64 16.13
CA TYR A 22 24.28 8.64 16.57
C TYR A 22 25.60 8.74 15.78
N PRO A 23 26.46 9.74 16.03
CA PRO A 23 27.64 10.02 15.20
C PRO A 23 28.67 8.88 15.16
N ALA A 24 28.69 8.01 16.17
CA ALA A 24 29.61 6.87 16.25
C ALA A 24 29.02 5.58 15.67
N ALA A 25 27.80 5.59 15.15
CA ALA A 25 27.15 4.39 14.65
C ALA A 25 27.82 3.88 13.37
N ASN A 26 27.99 2.57 13.30
CA ASN A 26 28.43 1.87 12.10
C ASN A 26 27.22 1.42 11.29
N ILE A 27 26.85 2.18 10.26
CA ILE A 27 25.67 1.88 9.43
C ILE A 27 26.04 1.41 8.03
N LEU A 28 25.23 0.52 7.48
CA LEU A 28 25.30 0.09 6.09
C LEU A 28 24.10 0.64 5.31
N VAL A 29 24.36 1.51 4.34
CA VAL A 29 23.32 2.03 3.43
C VAL A 29 23.47 1.33 2.09
N ALA A 30 22.45 0.59 1.68
CA ALA A 30 22.48 -0.13 0.42
C ALA A 30 21.82 0.69 -0.70
N THR A 31 22.50 0.77 -1.83
CA THR A 31 22.03 1.46 -3.03
C THR A 31 21.37 0.50 -4.02
N GLU A 32 20.73 1.02 -5.07
CA GLU A 32 20.16 0.16 -6.13
C GLU A 32 21.21 -0.71 -6.81
N ARG A 33 22.45 -0.21 -6.96
CA ARG A 33 23.57 -0.95 -7.55
C ARG A 33 23.99 -2.17 -6.74
N ASP A 34 23.87 -2.09 -5.43
CA ASP A 34 24.19 -3.20 -4.52
C ASP A 34 23.22 -4.37 -4.73
N PHE A 35 21.99 -4.10 -5.20
CA PHE A 35 20.96 -5.10 -5.48
C PHE A 35 20.96 -5.60 -6.94
N GLU A 36 21.88 -5.16 -7.78
CA GLU A 36 22.11 -5.79 -9.08
C GLU A 36 22.53 -7.26 -8.87
N LYS A 37 22.15 -8.14 -9.81
CA LYS A 37 22.39 -9.59 -9.71
C LYS A 37 23.84 -9.95 -9.35
N ARG A 38 24.81 -9.24 -9.90
CA ARG A 38 26.24 -9.44 -9.66
C ARG A 38 26.72 -9.00 -8.28
N ASN A 39 26.07 -7.99 -7.65
CA ASN A 39 26.51 -7.36 -6.40
C ASN A 39 25.72 -7.87 -5.19
N ARG A 40 24.49 -8.34 -5.40
CA ARG A 40 23.53 -8.72 -4.35
C ARG A 40 24.10 -9.77 -3.39
N ARG A 41 24.78 -10.80 -3.89
CA ARG A 41 25.43 -11.82 -3.05
C ARG A 41 26.46 -11.19 -2.11
N ARG A 42 27.26 -10.26 -2.61
CA ARG A 42 28.27 -9.53 -1.80
C ARG A 42 27.59 -8.66 -0.74
N LEU A 43 26.50 -7.94 -1.09
CA LEU A 43 25.73 -7.15 -0.13
C LEU A 43 25.17 -8.05 0.97
N CYS A 44 24.49 -9.13 0.62
CA CYS A 44 23.91 -10.06 1.60
C CYS A 44 25.00 -10.67 2.51
N ALA A 45 26.14 -11.05 1.95
CA ALA A 45 27.27 -11.52 2.74
C ALA A 45 27.79 -10.44 3.73
N ARG A 46 27.87 -9.18 3.29
CA ARG A 46 28.26 -8.05 4.17
C ARG A 46 27.25 -7.86 5.31
N ILE A 47 25.96 -7.94 5.03
CA ILE A 47 24.91 -7.85 6.06
C ILE A 47 25.03 -9.00 7.04
N ALA A 48 25.19 -10.23 6.54
CA ALA A 48 25.26 -11.43 7.36
C ALA A 48 26.50 -11.44 8.29
N THR A 49 27.66 -11.05 7.79
CA THR A 49 28.93 -11.14 8.51
C THR A 49 29.39 -9.84 9.16
N GLY A 50 28.86 -8.69 8.71
CA GLY A 50 29.24 -7.40 9.24
C GLY A 50 28.63 -7.11 10.61
N ASP A 51 29.35 -6.28 11.38
CA ASP A 51 28.88 -5.75 12.66
C ASP A 51 28.37 -4.32 12.44
N TYR A 52 27.12 -4.22 11.99
CA TYR A 52 26.44 -2.95 11.74
C TYR A 52 25.37 -2.71 12.80
N ASP A 53 25.32 -1.50 13.33
CA ASP A 53 24.25 -1.05 14.23
C ASP A 53 22.90 -1.02 13.49
N ALA A 54 22.93 -0.60 12.22
CA ALA A 54 21.77 -0.62 11.34
C ALA A 54 22.14 -0.85 9.87
N THR A 55 21.27 -1.55 9.14
CA THR A 55 21.31 -1.65 7.69
C THR A 55 20.09 -0.94 7.11
N ILE A 56 20.28 0.02 6.23
CA ILE A 56 19.20 0.83 5.61
C ILE A 56 19.05 0.42 4.14
N ILE A 57 17.83 0.05 3.75
CA ILE A 57 17.48 -0.33 2.37
C ILE A 57 16.16 0.32 1.94
N GLY A 58 15.93 0.40 0.63
CA GLY A 58 14.65 0.88 0.09
C GLY A 58 13.56 -0.19 0.03
N HIS A 59 12.29 0.23 0.03
CA HIS A 59 11.12 -0.65 -0.07
C HIS A 59 11.20 -1.65 -1.22
N SER A 60 11.61 -1.19 -2.42
CA SER A 60 11.72 -2.06 -3.60
C SER A 60 12.86 -3.08 -3.51
N GLN A 61 13.77 -2.87 -2.60
CA GLN A 61 14.97 -3.70 -2.42
C GLN A 61 14.70 -4.89 -1.48
N LEU A 62 13.76 -4.74 -0.54
CA LEU A 62 13.42 -5.80 0.40
C LEU A 62 13.00 -7.09 -0.29
N MET A 63 12.21 -7.00 -1.37
CA MET A 63 11.78 -8.17 -2.16
C MET A 63 12.93 -8.86 -2.90
N LYS A 64 14.07 -8.19 -3.09
CA LYS A 64 15.24 -8.78 -3.75
C LYS A 64 16.05 -9.68 -2.82
N ILE A 65 15.70 -9.75 -1.55
CA ILE A 65 16.25 -10.65 -0.54
C ILE A 65 15.19 -11.74 -0.32
N PRO A 66 15.31 -12.93 -0.91
CA PRO A 66 14.28 -13.95 -0.81
C PRO A 66 14.29 -14.64 0.56
N LEU A 67 13.15 -15.17 0.95
CA LEU A 67 13.07 -16.20 1.99
C LEU A 67 13.57 -17.53 1.43
N SER A 68 13.92 -18.46 2.32
CA SER A 68 14.24 -19.83 1.95
C SER A 68 13.10 -20.46 1.14
N ARG A 69 13.45 -21.39 0.26
CA ARG A 69 12.49 -22.05 -0.62
C ARG A 69 11.45 -22.84 0.17
N GLU A 70 11.91 -23.54 1.19
CA GLU A 70 11.09 -24.33 2.10
C GLU A 70 10.03 -23.48 2.77
N ARG A 71 10.42 -22.28 3.22
CA ARG A 71 9.49 -21.33 3.86
C ARG A 71 8.49 -20.75 2.86
N GLN A 72 8.93 -20.39 1.67
CA GLN A 72 8.03 -19.94 0.61
C GLN A 72 7.01 -21.00 0.23
N GLN A 73 7.43 -22.27 0.12
CA GLN A 73 6.55 -23.42 -0.14
C GLN A 73 5.52 -23.61 0.98
N ALA A 74 5.96 -23.57 2.24
CA ALA A 74 5.09 -23.73 3.40
C ALA A 74 4.01 -22.64 3.46
N ILE A 75 4.36 -21.38 3.15
CA ILE A 75 3.42 -20.27 3.11
C ILE A 75 2.39 -20.45 1.99
N LEU A 76 2.83 -20.79 0.77
CA LEU A 76 1.92 -21.03 -0.36
C LEU A 76 0.99 -22.21 -0.07
N GLN A 77 1.51 -23.30 0.52
CA GLN A 77 0.70 -24.45 0.89
C GLN A 77 -0.38 -24.08 1.92
N ARG A 78 -0.02 -23.31 2.96
CA ARG A 78 -0.98 -22.82 3.96
C ARG A 78 -2.09 -21.99 3.32
N GLN A 79 -1.75 -21.08 2.39
CA GLN A 79 -2.74 -20.29 1.66
C GLN A 79 -3.66 -21.16 0.79
N ILE A 80 -3.14 -22.21 0.16
CA ILE A 80 -3.93 -23.17 -0.62
C ILE A 80 -4.91 -23.91 0.30
N ASP A 81 -4.45 -24.38 1.46
CA ASP A 81 -5.26 -25.11 2.42
C ASP A 81 -6.39 -24.22 2.98
N GLU A 82 -6.11 -22.94 3.30
CA GLU A 82 -7.11 -21.96 3.71
C GLU A 82 -8.20 -21.77 2.63
N VAL A 83 -7.80 -21.64 1.36
CA VAL A 83 -8.75 -21.50 0.25
C VAL A 83 -9.58 -22.77 0.06
N LEU A 84 -8.99 -23.95 0.22
CA LEU A 84 -9.70 -25.23 0.13
C LEU A 84 -10.76 -25.36 1.24
N LEU A 85 -10.43 -25.01 2.47
CA LEU A 85 -11.38 -24.97 3.58
C LEU A 85 -12.55 -24.02 3.27
N ALA A 86 -12.26 -22.80 2.82
CA ALA A 86 -13.28 -21.85 2.46
C ALA A 86 -14.18 -22.30 1.30
N ILE A 87 -13.62 -23.01 0.30
CA ILE A 87 -14.42 -23.61 -0.78
C ILE A 87 -15.35 -24.70 -0.22
N SER A 88 -14.86 -25.53 0.70
CA SER A 88 -15.66 -26.58 1.31
C SER A 88 -16.83 -26.01 2.11
N ASP A 89 -16.58 -24.96 2.89
CA ASP A 89 -17.59 -24.26 3.67
C ASP A 89 -18.61 -23.52 2.80
N ALA A 90 -18.14 -22.85 1.74
CA ALA A 90 -19.02 -22.20 0.77
C ALA A 90 -19.95 -23.20 0.07
N LYS A 91 -19.45 -24.39 -0.27
CA LYS A 91 -20.27 -25.48 -0.84
C LYS A 91 -21.31 -26.00 0.16
N ARG A 92 -20.92 -26.16 1.44
CA ARG A 92 -21.81 -26.60 2.52
C ARG A 92 -22.93 -25.60 2.78
N GLN A 93 -22.61 -24.31 2.75
CA GLN A 93 -23.55 -23.20 2.95
C GLN A 93 -24.38 -22.87 1.69
N LYS A 94 -24.28 -23.64 0.61
CA LYS A 94 -24.93 -23.38 -0.69
C LYS A 94 -24.68 -21.97 -1.21
N ALA A 95 -23.46 -21.47 -1.05
CA ALA A 95 -23.06 -20.16 -1.56
C ALA A 95 -23.19 -20.09 -3.10
N GLU A 96 -23.33 -18.87 -3.64
CA GLU A 96 -23.45 -18.66 -5.07
C GLU A 96 -22.30 -19.29 -5.87
N ASN A 97 -22.63 -19.97 -6.96
CA ASN A 97 -21.65 -20.66 -7.83
C ASN A 97 -20.51 -19.74 -8.31
N PHE A 98 -20.78 -18.45 -8.45
CA PHE A 98 -19.75 -17.49 -8.85
C PHE A 98 -18.69 -17.30 -7.77
N THR A 99 -19.05 -17.33 -6.46
CA THR A 99 -18.11 -17.23 -5.32
C THR A 99 -17.15 -18.41 -5.32
N ILE A 100 -17.69 -19.60 -5.48
CA ILE A 100 -16.93 -20.83 -5.54
C ILE A 100 -15.95 -20.79 -6.72
N LYS A 101 -16.42 -20.35 -7.90
CA LYS A 101 -15.56 -20.21 -9.09
C LYS A 101 -14.41 -19.22 -8.89
N GLN A 102 -14.62 -18.13 -8.14
CA GLN A 102 -13.55 -17.18 -7.86
C GLN A 102 -12.51 -17.76 -6.89
N MET A 103 -12.94 -18.43 -5.82
CA MET A 103 -12.06 -19.15 -4.90
C MET A 103 -11.25 -20.23 -5.61
N GLU A 104 -11.88 -20.98 -6.53
CA GLU A 104 -11.20 -21.95 -7.38
C GLU A 104 -10.13 -21.32 -8.29
N ARG A 105 -10.38 -20.10 -8.82
CA ARG A 105 -9.36 -19.36 -9.59
C ARG A 105 -8.19 -18.93 -8.70
N THR A 106 -8.47 -18.46 -7.49
CA THR A 106 -7.42 -18.10 -6.52
C THR A 106 -6.58 -19.33 -6.17
N ARG A 107 -7.20 -20.46 -5.88
CA ARG A 107 -6.52 -21.74 -5.63
C ARG A 107 -5.58 -22.10 -6.79
N LYS A 108 -6.08 -22.13 -8.02
CA LYS A 108 -5.28 -22.41 -9.21
C LYS A 108 -4.09 -21.47 -9.39
N SER A 109 -4.27 -20.20 -9.06
CA SER A 109 -3.18 -19.21 -9.13
C SER A 109 -2.09 -19.50 -8.09
N LEU A 110 -2.48 -19.89 -6.87
CA LEU A 110 -1.52 -20.27 -5.81
C LEU A 110 -0.80 -21.57 -6.14
N GLU A 111 -1.53 -22.59 -6.64
CA GLU A 111 -0.95 -23.86 -7.10
C GLU A 111 0.08 -23.65 -8.22
N ALA A 112 -0.23 -22.80 -9.20
CA ALA A 112 0.71 -22.44 -10.28
C ALA A 112 1.95 -21.70 -9.76
N ARG A 113 1.81 -20.87 -8.72
CA ARG A 113 2.95 -20.24 -8.05
C ARG A 113 3.82 -21.27 -7.33
N LEU A 114 3.20 -22.22 -6.65
CA LEU A 114 3.89 -23.29 -5.95
C LEU A 114 4.64 -24.22 -6.94
N GLU A 115 4.00 -24.60 -8.04
CA GLU A 115 4.60 -25.38 -9.11
C GLU A 115 5.81 -24.64 -9.72
N LYS A 116 5.65 -23.36 -10.06
CA LYS A 116 6.74 -22.52 -10.56
C LYS A 116 7.91 -22.44 -9.57
N LEU A 117 7.64 -22.33 -8.27
CA LEU A 117 8.67 -22.33 -7.24
C LEU A 117 9.39 -23.67 -7.18
N ASN A 118 8.68 -24.78 -7.40
CA ASN A 118 9.24 -26.13 -7.45
C ASN A 118 10.10 -26.39 -8.69
N ASP A 119 9.67 -25.87 -9.85
CA ASP A 119 10.37 -26.04 -11.13
C ASP A 119 11.63 -25.16 -11.26
N GLN A 120 11.72 -24.06 -10.52
CA GLN A 120 12.92 -23.24 -10.45
C GLN A 120 14.02 -24.00 -9.68
N SER A 121 14.41 -25.17 -10.20
CA SER A 121 15.57 -25.89 -9.74
C SER A 121 16.82 -25.05 -10.03
N THR A 122 17.46 -24.59 -8.93
CA THR A 122 18.87 -24.14 -8.95
C THR A 122 19.23 -23.04 -9.94
N LYS A 123 19.24 -21.79 -9.50
CA LYS A 123 20.23 -20.82 -10.08
C LYS A 123 20.43 -19.51 -9.31
N ASP A 124 19.66 -19.21 -8.29
CA ASP A 124 20.04 -18.07 -7.43
C ASP A 124 20.58 -18.59 -6.10
N ASP A 125 21.88 -18.81 -6.08
CA ASP A 125 22.72 -19.04 -4.90
C ASP A 125 22.82 -17.70 -4.10
N THR A 126 21.66 -17.14 -3.78
CA THR A 126 21.53 -15.87 -3.08
C THR A 126 21.30 -16.18 -1.61
N VAL A 127 22.03 -15.53 -0.74
CA VAL A 127 21.80 -15.57 0.72
C VAL A 127 20.34 -15.21 1.01
N THR A 128 19.66 -16.05 1.75
CA THR A 128 18.26 -15.87 2.12
C THR A 128 18.10 -14.84 3.24
N PHE A 129 16.87 -14.37 3.48
CA PHE A 129 16.58 -13.42 4.54
C PHE A 129 16.93 -13.99 5.93
N GLU A 130 16.68 -15.28 6.13
CA GLU A 130 17.01 -16.01 7.35
C GLU A 130 18.51 -16.02 7.63
N GLU A 131 19.33 -16.20 6.58
CA GLU A 131 20.78 -16.24 6.67
C GLU A 131 21.43 -14.87 6.96
N LEU A 132 20.69 -13.76 6.78
CA LEU A 132 21.18 -12.43 7.14
C LEU A 132 21.33 -12.24 8.65
N GLY A 133 20.63 -13.05 9.45
CA GLY A 133 20.63 -12.93 10.90
C GLY A 133 19.94 -11.66 11.41
N ILE A 134 18.96 -11.16 10.66
CA ILE A 134 18.13 -10.03 11.07
C ILE A 134 17.13 -10.50 12.13
N ASP A 135 17.04 -9.76 13.22
CA ASP A 135 16.11 -10.00 14.34
C ASP A 135 15.23 -8.79 14.66
N ARG A 136 15.50 -7.65 14.02
CA ARG A 136 14.67 -6.43 14.11
C ARG A 136 14.47 -5.83 12.73
N LEU A 137 13.19 -5.67 12.35
CA LEU A 137 12.77 -5.13 11.07
C LEU A 137 11.95 -3.86 11.29
N PHE A 138 12.47 -2.73 10.86
CA PHE A 138 11.78 -1.44 10.91
C PHE A 138 11.27 -1.09 9.51
N ILE A 139 9.99 -0.79 9.39
CA ILE A 139 9.36 -0.38 8.13
C ILE A 139 8.81 1.03 8.26
N ASP A 140 9.47 1.96 7.63
CA ASP A 140 8.97 3.33 7.52
C ASP A 140 7.94 3.42 6.38
N GLU A 141 6.94 4.30 6.53
CA GLU A 141 5.81 4.44 5.61
C GLU A 141 5.14 3.08 5.29
N SER A 142 4.89 2.31 6.34
CA SER A 142 4.36 0.94 6.26
C SER A 142 3.01 0.82 5.54
N HIS A 143 2.25 1.92 5.43
CA HIS A 143 1.02 1.99 4.63
C HIS A 143 1.24 1.63 3.14
N SER A 144 2.48 1.68 2.66
CA SER A 144 2.85 1.22 1.31
C SER A 144 2.64 -0.28 1.10
N PHE A 145 2.50 -1.07 2.17
CA PHE A 145 2.32 -2.53 2.15
C PHE A 145 0.89 -2.99 2.47
N LYS A 146 -0.08 -2.10 2.38
CA LYS A 146 -1.48 -2.36 2.73
C LYS A 146 -2.23 -3.36 1.82
N ASN A 147 -1.75 -3.62 0.61
CA ASN A 147 -2.38 -4.52 -0.34
C ASN A 147 -1.94 -5.97 -0.09
N LEU A 148 -2.20 -6.48 1.11
CA LEU A 148 -1.99 -7.87 1.44
C LEU A 148 -3.17 -8.71 0.97
N PHE A 149 -2.91 -9.94 0.51
CA PHE A 149 -3.96 -10.88 0.14
C PHE A 149 -4.95 -11.06 1.29
N LEU A 150 -6.22 -10.92 0.94
CA LEU A 150 -7.31 -11.22 1.86
C LEU A 150 -8.39 -12.01 1.12
N MET A 151 -8.95 -13.00 1.79
CA MET A 151 -10.09 -13.76 1.29
C MET A 151 -11.36 -13.31 2.00
N THR A 152 -12.43 -13.07 1.22
CA THR A 152 -13.71 -12.63 1.76
C THR A 152 -14.87 -13.12 0.91
N LYS A 153 -16.00 -13.40 1.56
CA LYS A 153 -17.29 -13.66 0.94
C LYS A 153 -18.03 -12.36 0.57
N MET A 154 -17.58 -11.21 1.12
CA MET A 154 -18.19 -9.90 0.85
C MET A 154 -17.92 -9.44 -0.57
N ARG A 155 -18.96 -9.25 -1.36
CA ARG A 155 -18.89 -8.88 -2.77
C ARG A 155 -19.54 -7.56 -3.05
N ASN A 156 -19.02 -6.90 -4.07
CA ASN A 156 -19.53 -5.60 -4.51
C ASN A 156 -19.54 -4.56 -3.36
N VAL A 157 -18.78 -4.82 -2.31
CA VAL A 157 -18.60 -3.91 -1.18
C VAL A 157 -17.38 -3.04 -1.46
N GLY A 158 -17.61 -1.74 -1.60
CA GLY A 158 -16.53 -0.77 -1.77
C GLY A 158 -15.67 -0.68 -0.51
N GLY A 159 -14.38 -0.40 -0.68
CA GLY A 159 -13.42 -0.31 0.43
C GLY A 159 -12.73 -1.65 0.74
N ILE A 160 -13.16 -2.76 0.15
CA ILE A 160 -12.48 -4.06 0.28
C ILE A 160 -11.67 -4.31 -0.99
N ALA A 161 -10.37 -4.09 -0.93
CA ALA A 161 -9.46 -4.37 -2.04
C ALA A 161 -9.13 -5.87 -2.05
N GLN A 162 -9.42 -6.55 -3.16
CA GLN A 162 -9.08 -7.96 -3.37
C GLN A 162 -7.77 -8.12 -4.19
N THR A 163 -7.01 -7.04 -4.35
CA THR A 163 -5.74 -7.06 -5.08
C THR A 163 -4.59 -7.33 -4.12
N GLU A 164 -3.76 -8.30 -4.50
CA GLU A 164 -2.53 -8.64 -3.80
C GLU A 164 -1.34 -7.96 -4.46
N ALA A 165 -0.48 -7.33 -3.67
CA ALA A 165 0.82 -6.85 -4.11
C ALA A 165 1.92 -7.82 -3.65
N GLN A 166 2.78 -8.28 -4.55
CA GLN A 166 3.88 -9.19 -4.21
C GLN A 166 4.74 -8.69 -3.05
N LYS A 167 5.01 -7.36 -3.01
CA LYS A 167 5.78 -6.76 -1.91
C LYS A 167 5.11 -6.92 -0.55
N SER A 168 3.76 -6.87 -0.50
CA SER A 168 3.02 -7.04 0.75
C SER A 168 3.06 -8.49 1.22
N SER A 169 2.89 -9.45 0.31
CA SER A 169 2.98 -10.88 0.63
C SER A 169 4.39 -11.29 1.03
N ASP A 170 5.42 -10.74 0.37
CA ASP A 170 6.82 -10.97 0.73
C ASP A 170 7.15 -10.40 2.12
N LEU A 171 6.72 -9.16 2.41
CA LEU A 171 6.89 -8.57 3.74
C LEU A 171 6.16 -9.39 4.80
N PHE A 172 4.91 -9.79 4.54
CA PHE A 172 4.13 -10.60 5.48
C PHE A 172 4.83 -11.90 5.85
N ALA A 173 5.39 -12.58 4.85
CA ALA A 173 6.16 -13.80 5.06
C ALA A 173 7.40 -13.57 5.94
N LYS A 174 8.10 -12.44 5.77
CA LYS A 174 9.24 -12.04 6.60
C LYS A 174 8.82 -11.66 8.03
N CYS A 175 7.68 -11.00 8.18
CA CYS A 175 7.12 -10.71 9.50
C CYS A 175 6.78 -12.00 10.25
N GLN A 176 6.13 -12.97 9.61
CA GLN A 176 5.85 -14.28 10.20
C GLN A 176 7.13 -15.02 10.65
N TYR A 177 8.19 -14.95 9.85
CA TYR A 177 9.49 -15.50 10.24
C TYR A 177 10.06 -14.81 11.48
N LEU A 178 10.00 -13.48 11.53
CA LEU A 178 10.53 -12.72 12.66
C LEU A 178 9.68 -12.91 13.92
N ASP A 179 8.37 -13.03 13.80
CA ASP A 179 7.48 -13.33 14.92
C ASP A 179 7.84 -14.68 15.55
N GLU A 180 8.07 -15.71 14.74
CA GLU A 180 8.54 -17.01 15.22
C GLU A 180 9.93 -16.93 15.88
N LEU A 181 10.84 -16.11 15.35
CA LEU A 181 12.21 -15.97 15.85
C LEU A 181 12.30 -15.18 17.14
N THR A 182 11.43 -14.18 17.32
CA THR A 182 11.56 -13.13 18.35
C THR A 182 10.38 -13.06 19.30
N ASP A 183 9.49 -14.06 19.27
CA ASP A 183 8.26 -14.07 20.05
C ASP A 183 7.42 -12.80 19.84
N SER A 184 7.18 -12.47 18.56
CA SER A 184 6.40 -11.31 18.11
C SER A 184 6.97 -9.93 18.49
N HIS A 185 8.28 -9.85 18.74
CA HIS A 185 8.96 -8.59 19.12
C HIS A 185 9.95 -8.09 18.05
N GLY A 186 9.95 -8.67 16.85
CA GLY A 186 10.93 -8.40 15.80
C GLY A 186 10.53 -7.33 14.78
N VAL A 187 9.26 -6.93 14.72
CA VAL A 187 8.74 -6.08 13.64
C VAL A 187 8.21 -4.76 14.18
N ILE A 188 8.68 -3.65 13.63
CA ILE A 188 8.26 -2.30 14.00
C ILE A 188 7.81 -1.55 12.74
N PHE A 189 6.57 -1.09 12.73
CA PHE A 189 6.00 -0.27 11.66
C PHE A 189 5.92 1.18 12.09
N ALA A 190 6.28 2.10 11.19
CA ALA A 190 6.07 3.52 11.34
C ALA A 190 5.22 4.05 10.18
N THR A 191 4.22 4.87 10.47
CA THR A 191 3.41 5.55 9.44
C THR A 191 2.59 6.68 10.04
N GLY A 192 2.45 7.78 9.31
CA GLY A 192 1.52 8.85 9.64
C GLY A 192 0.06 8.54 9.23
N THR A 193 -0.18 7.48 8.45
CA THR A 193 -1.50 7.16 7.89
C THR A 193 -1.79 5.65 7.93
N PRO A 194 -2.00 5.07 9.12
CA PRO A 194 -2.27 3.64 9.25
C PRO A 194 -3.54 3.20 8.51
N ILE A 195 -4.51 4.11 8.39
CA ILE A 195 -5.74 3.95 7.62
C ILE A 195 -5.84 5.13 6.66
N SER A 196 -5.74 4.91 5.36
CA SER A 196 -5.79 5.96 4.35
C SER A 196 -7.06 5.94 3.49
N ASN A 197 -7.49 4.77 3.03
CA ASN A 197 -8.61 4.64 2.09
C ASN A 197 -9.69 3.67 2.55
N SER A 198 -9.38 2.75 3.43
CA SER A 198 -10.30 1.69 3.83
C SER A 198 -10.02 1.20 5.24
N MET A 199 -11.08 0.89 5.97
CA MET A 199 -11.02 0.25 7.29
C MET A 199 -10.29 -1.11 7.25
N VAL A 200 -10.31 -1.79 6.12
CA VAL A 200 -9.58 -3.05 5.88
C VAL A 200 -8.07 -2.90 6.09
N GLU A 201 -7.55 -1.69 5.92
CA GLU A 201 -6.13 -1.41 6.15
C GLU A 201 -5.72 -1.65 7.61
N LEU A 202 -6.61 -1.38 8.58
CA LEU A 202 -6.37 -1.69 9.99
C LEU A 202 -6.25 -3.20 10.23
N TYR A 203 -7.18 -3.98 9.66
CA TYR A 203 -7.07 -5.44 9.70
C TYR A 203 -5.74 -5.94 9.10
N THR A 204 -5.33 -5.34 7.98
CA THR A 204 -4.04 -5.67 7.35
C THR A 204 -2.87 -5.38 8.29
N VAL A 205 -2.86 -4.24 8.97
CA VAL A 205 -1.82 -3.89 9.95
C VAL A 205 -1.82 -4.88 11.11
N GLN A 206 -3.00 -5.24 11.65
CA GLN A 206 -3.11 -6.25 12.70
C GLN A 206 -2.60 -7.62 12.23
N ARG A 207 -2.85 -8.02 11.00
CA ARG A 207 -2.26 -9.26 10.45
C ARG A 207 -0.75 -9.27 10.44
N TYR A 208 -0.11 -8.12 10.20
CA TYR A 208 1.35 -8.01 10.26
C TYR A 208 1.89 -8.06 11.69
N LEU A 209 1.20 -7.42 12.65
CA LEU A 209 1.75 -7.15 13.98
C LEU A 209 1.10 -7.98 15.10
N GLN A 210 -0.07 -8.57 14.86
CA GLN A 210 -0.88 -9.29 15.84
C GLN A 210 -1.44 -10.60 15.30
N TYR A 211 -0.69 -11.27 14.42
CA TYR A 211 -1.19 -12.48 13.74
C TYR A 211 -1.62 -13.56 14.74
N GLN A 212 -0.79 -13.84 15.74
CA GLN A 212 -1.08 -14.82 16.78
C GLN A 212 -2.29 -14.41 17.61
N THR A 213 -2.38 -13.14 18.02
CA THR A 213 -3.53 -12.62 18.78
C THR A 213 -4.82 -12.76 17.98
N LEU A 214 -4.82 -12.43 16.69
CA LEU A 214 -5.99 -12.63 15.83
C LEU A 214 -6.38 -14.11 15.72
N GLN A 215 -5.40 -15.00 15.69
CA GLN A 215 -5.63 -16.45 15.64
C GLN A 215 -6.25 -16.95 16.96
N GLU A 216 -5.75 -16.54 18.09
CA GLU A 216 -6.27 -16.88 19.42
C GLU A 216 -7.69 -16.36 19.64
N MET A 217 -8.01 -15.18 19.09
CA MET A 217 -9.36 -14.59 19.12
C MET A 217 -10.31 -15.20 18.08
N GLY A 218 -9.85 -16.05 17.17
CA GLY A 218 -10.64 -16.58 16.06
C GLY A 218 -10.92 -15.57 14.93
N LEU A 219 -10.18 -14.46 14.88
CA LEU A 219 -10.37 -13.33 13.96
C LEU A 219 -9.35 -13.29 12.82
N ILE A 220 -8.69 -14.41 12.55
CA ILE A 220 -7.65 -14.50 11.51
C ILE A 220 -8.22 -14.36 10.10
N HIS A 221 -9.48 -14.72 9.90
CA HIS A 221 -10.16 -14.52 8.62
C HIS A 221 -10.87 -13.16 8.60
N PHE A 222 -10.78 -12.48 7.46
CA PHE A 222 -11.34 -11.14 7.33
C PHE A 222 -12.85 -11.08 7.61
N ASP A 223 -13.61 -12.09 7.18
CA ASP A 223 -15.06 -12.10 7.35
C ASP A 223 -15.45 -12.18 8.84
N ASP A 224 -14.68 -12.91 9.66
CA ASP A 224 -14.90 -13.01 11.10
C ASP A 224 -14.54 -11.67 11.78
N TRP A 225 -13.38 -11.10 11.46
CA TRP A 225 -12.98 -9.77 11.93
C TRP A 225 -13.98 -8.68 11.53
N ALA A 226 -14.45 -8.72 10.30
CA ALA A 226 -15.42 -7.76 9.77
C ALA A 226 -16.79 -7.90 10.44
N SER A 227 -17.17 -9.11 10.85
CA SER A 227 -18.40 -9.36 11.60
C SER A 227 -18.37 -8.70 12.99
N ASP A 228 -17.21 -8.69 13.64
CA ASP A 228 -17.05 -8.16 14.98
C ASP A 228 -16.80 -6.65 15.02
N TYR A 229 -16.14 -6.11 13.97
CA TYR A 229 -15.64 -4.73 14.02
C TYR A 229 -16.11 -3.83 12.89
N GLY A 230 -16.87 -4.34 11.92
CA GLY A 230 -17.22 -3.58 10.75
C GLY A 230 -18.68 -3.64 10.34
N GLU A 231 -19.18 -2.54 9.82
CA GLU A 231 -20.53 -2.42 9.29
C GLU A 231 -20.49 -1.95 7.83
N THR A 232 -21.31 -2.57 6.99
CA THR A 232 -21.51 -2.12 5.62
C THR A 232 -22.63 -1.09 5.56
N VAL A 233 -22.41 -0.01 4.82
CA VAL A 233 -23.38 1.06 4.61
C VAL A 233 -23.69 1.16 3.14
N THR A 234 -24.97 1.16 2.80
CA THR A 234 -25.43 1.42 1.43
C THR A 234 -25.90 2.87 1.30
N ALA A 235 -25.25 3.61 0.42
CA ALA A 235 -25.61 4.99 0.10
C ALA A 235 -25.91 5.15 -1.39
N ILE A 236 -26.72 6.14 -1.74
CA ILE A 236 -26.96 6.52 -3.11
C ILE A 236 -25.84 7.49 -3.52
N GLU A 237 -25.01 7.09 -4.48
CA GLU A 237 -23.89 7.86 -4.98
C GLU A 237 -24.11 8.26 -6.43
N LEU A 238 -23.57 9.43 -6.82
CA LEU A 238 -23.53 9.82 -8.23
C LEU A 238 -22.68 8.80 -9.02
N SER A 239 -23.18 8.38 -10.17
CA SER A 239 -22.41 7.49 -11.04
C SER A 239 -21.12 8.18 -11.52
N PRO A 240 -20.02 7.46 -11.78
CA PRO A 240 -18.79 8.04 -12.28
C PRO A 240 -18.93 8.82 -13.58
N GLU A 241 -19.95 8.46 -14.37
CA GLU A 241 -20.27 9.11 -15.64
C GLU A 241 -21.03 10.43 -15.46
N GLY A 242 -21.49 10.74 -14.23
CA GLY A 242 -22.29 11.92 -13.93
C GLY A 242 -23.74 11.87 -14.44
N SER A 243 -24.16 10.76 -15.04
CA SER A 243 -25.46 10.61 -15.73
C SER A 243 -26.59 10.08 -14.85
N GLY A 244 -26.35 9.81 -13.56
CA GLY A 244 -27.38 9.29 -12.67
C GLY A 244 -26.87 8.88 -11.30
N TYR A 245 -27.77 8.34 -10.49
CA TYR A 245 -27.46 7.84 -9.14
C TYR A 245 -27.52 6.33 -9.10
N ARG A 246 -26.65 5.70 -8.29
CA ARG A 246 -26.65 4.27 -8.07
C ARG A 246 -26.46 3.95 -6.59
N PRO A 247 -27.09 2.88 -6.07
CA PRO A 247 -26.77 2.38 -4.74
C PRO A 247 -25.36 1.80 -4.74
N LYS A 248 -24.56 2.16 -3.73
CA LYS A 248 -23.23 1.62 -3.51
C LYS A 248 -23.09 1.20 -2.05
N THR A 249 -22.82 -0.08 -1.84
CA THR A 249 -22.49 -0.61 -0.52
C THR A 249 -21.00 -0.47 -0.27
N ARG A 250 -20.62 0.04 0.90
CA ARG A 250 -19.23 0.21 1.35
C ARG A 250 -19.06 -0.38 2.73
N PHE A 251 -17.90 -0.94 2.98
CA PHE A 251 -17.43 -1.25 4.32
C PHE A 251 -16.90 0.07 4.92
N ALA A 252 -17.71 0.75 5.73
CA ALA A 252 -17.50 2.17 5.99
C ALA A 252 -17.64 2.60 7.44
N LYS A 253 -18.12 1.75 8.33
CA LYS A 253 -18.24 2.07 9.74
C LYS A 253 -17.57 1.03 10.61
N PHE A 254 -16.90 1.50 11.66
CA PHE A 254 -16.45 0.63 12.73
C PHE A 254 -17.60 0.34 13.68
N PHE A 255 -17.72 -0.91 14.04
CA PHE A 255 -18.55 -1.43 15.12
C PHE A 255 -17.63 -1.85 16.27
N ASN A 256 -18.12 -1.88 17.50
CA ASN A 256 -17.33 -2.28 18.66
C ASN A 256 -15.92 -1.64 18.74
N LEU A 257 -15.86 -0.34 18.43
CA LEU A 257 -14.60 0.41 18.37
C LEU A 257 -13.76 0.36 19.67
N PRO A 258 -14.36 0.37 20.89
CA PRO A 258 -13.57 0.29 22.12
C PRO A 258 -12.71 -0.97 22.22
N GLU A 259 -13.26 -2.13 21.87
CA GLU A 259 -12.56 -3.41 21.92
C GLU A 259 -11.49 -3.49 20.82
N LEU A 260 -11.83 -3.08 19.60
CA LEU A 260 -10.87 -2.98 18.50
C LEU A 260 -9.68 -2.10 18.87
N MET A 261 -9.94 -0.92 19.45
CA MET A 261 -8.88 -0.01 19.88
C MET A 261 -8.09 -0.52 21.07
N ALA A 262 -8.72 -1.23 22.00
CA ALA A 262 -8.02 -1.88 23.12
C ALA A 262 -7.03 -2.94 22.58
N THR A 263 -7.49 -3.79 21.67
CA THR A 263 -6.66 -4.82 21.04
C THR A 263 -5.51 -4.20 20.21
N PHE A 264 -5.82 -3.18 19.42
CA PHE A 264 -4.79 -2.52 18.58
C PHE A 264 -3.74 -1.80 19.42
N LYS A 265 -4.11 -1.13 20.50
CA LYS A 265 -3.18 -0.44 21.41
C LYS A 265 -2.22 -1.36 22.15
N MET A 266 -2.45 -2.67 22.16
CA MET A 266 -1.46 -3.62 22.71
C MET A 266 -0.14 -3.62 21.93
N VAL A 267 -0.17 -3.26 20.63
CA VAL A 267 0.99 -3.24 19.73
C VAL A 267 1.25 -1.89 19.10
N ALA A 268 0.42 -0.88 19.35
CA ALA A 268 0.49 0.42 18.70
C ALA A 268 0.64 1.57 19.70
N ASP A 269 1.64 2.40 19.52
CA ASP A 269 1.73 3.74 20.10
C ASP A 269 1.15 4.75 19.12
N VAL A 270 0.04 5.40 19.51
CA VAL A 270 -0.69 6.34 18.66
C VAL A 270 -0.53 7.76 19.21
N GLN A 271 0.19 8.59 18.47
CA GLN A 271 0.43 9.99 18.81
C GLN A 271 -0.30 10.90 17.81
N THR A 272 -1.25 11.70 18.28
CA THR A 272 -1.94 12.70 17.46
C THR A 272 -1.25 14.06 17.55
N ALA A 273 -1.49 14.94 16.56
CA ALA A 273 -0.93 16.28 16.53
C ALA A 273 -1.20 17.07 17.82
N ASP A 274 -2.40 16.91 18.40
CA ASP A 274 -2.80 17.59 19.64
C ASP A 274 -2.02 17.08 20.86
N MET A 275 -1.64 15.79 20.87
CA MET A 275 -0.85 15.19 21.95
C MET A 275 0.61 15.64 21.90
N LEU A 276 1.15 15.83 20.69
CA LEU A 276 2.57 16.16 20.48
C LEU A 276 2.93 17.60 20.82
N LYS A 277 1.95 18.52 20.87
CA LYS A 277 2.17 19.97 21.17
C LYS A 277 3.35 20.57 20.37
N LEU A 278 3.45 20.19 19.11
CA LEU A 278 4.56 20.65 18.25
C LEU A 278 4.46 22.18 18.03
N PRO A 279 5.60 22.88 17.96
CA PRO A 279 5.65 24.31 17.64
C PRO A 279 5.37 24.53 16.14
N VAL A 280 4.12 24.32 15.75
CA VAL A 280 3.69 24.55 14.36
C VAL A 280 3.26 26.00 14.16
N PRO A 281 3.64 26.65 13.05
CA PRO A 281 3.19 28.01 12.74
C PRO A 281 1.67 28.03 12.51
N LYS A 282 1.05 29.18 12.84
CA LYS A 282 -0.37 29.40 12.55
C LYS A 282 -0.58 29.43 11.04
N ALA A 283 -1.39 28.50 10.53
CA ALA A 283 -1.74 28.46 9.11
C ALA A 283 -2.89 29.40 8.79
N ASN A 284 -2.73 30.22 7.74
CA ASN A 284 -3.81 30.98 7.12
C ASN A 284 -4.18 30.30 5.80
N PHE A 285 -5.41 29.81 5.71
CA PHE A 285 -5.89 29.09 4.52
C PHE A 285 -6.57 30.09 3.56
N HIS A 286 -6.07 30.17 2.34
CA HIS A 286 -6.67 30.94 1.25
C HIS A 286 -7.10 29.98 0.15
N THR A 287 -8.38 30.02 -0.24
CA THR A 287 -8.92 29.19 -1.31
C THR A 287 -9.10 30.03 -2.56
N GLU A 288 -8.37 29.70 -3.62
CA GLU A 288 -8.58 30.29 -4.95
C GLU A 288 -9.41 29.34 -5.81
N VAL A 289 -10.55 29.85 -6.29
CA VAL A 289 -11.45 29.10 -7.16
C VAL A 289 -11.18 29.47 -8.61
N ILE A 290 -10.85 28.47 -9.41
CA ILE A 290 -10.56 28.64 -10.83
C ILE A 290 -11.75 28.10 -11.62
N HIS A 291 -12.25 28.91 -12.55
CA HIS A 291 -13.34 28.51 -13.42
C HIS A 291 -12.82 27.84 -14.69
N PRO A 292 -13.44 26.73 -15.13
CA PRO A 292 -13.02 26.02 -16.33
C PRO A 292 -13.22 26.84 -17.59
N SER A 293 -12.26 26.78 -18.51
CA SER A 293 -12.39 27.38 -19.84
C SER A 293 -13.38 26.59 -20.70
N GLU A 294 -13.89 27.19 -21.77
CA GLU A 294 -14.80 26.51 -22.71
C GLU A 294 -14.15 25.28 -23.35
N LEU A 295 -12.83 25.31 -23.55
CA LEU A 295 -12.09 24.16 -24.05
C LEU A 295 -12.09 23.02 -23.03
N GLN A 296 -11.88 23.32 -21.74
CA GLN A 296 -11.96 22.31 -20.67
C GLN A 296 -13.37 21.72 -20.55
N LYS A 297 -14.43 22.54 -20.63
CA LYS A 297 -15.82 22.05 -20.59
C LYS A 297 -16.11 21.07 -21.72
N LYS A 298 -15.69 21.39 -22.95
CA LYS A 298 -15.80 20.47 -24.11
C LYS A 298 -15.03 19.17 -23.90
N ALA A 299 -13.81 19.24 -23.35
CA ALA A 299 -13.00 18.07 -23.07
C ALA A 299 -13.62 17.17 -21.99
N VAL A 300 -14.23 17.76 -20.94
CA VAL A 300 -14.99 17.01 -19.92
C VAL A 300 -16.17 16.27 -20.53
N ALA A 301 -16.93 16.92 -21.43
CA ALA A 301 -18.02 16.26 -22.16
C ALA A 301 -17.51 15.03 -22.95
N GLY A 302 -16.36 15.16 -23.63
CA GLY A 302 -15.71 14.04 -24.32
C GLY A 302 -15.28 12.90 -23.38
N LEU A 303 -14.88 13.19 -22.14
CA LEU A 303 -14.60 12.13 -21.15
C LEU A 303 -15.88 11.39 -20.74
N ALA A 304 -17.00 12.08 -20.61
CA ALA A 304 -18.29 11.45 -20.30
C ALA A 304 -18.72 10.51 -21.41
N GLU A 305 -18.64 10.92 -22.68
CA GLU A 305 -18.94 10.06 -23.85
C GLU A 305 -18.03 8.82 -23.88
N ARG A 306 -16.73 8.97 -23.60
CA ARG A 306 -15.80 7.85 -23.51
C ARG A 306 -16.20 6.88 -22.39
N ALA A 307 -16.60 7.40 -21.22
CA ALA A 307 -17.03 6.59 -20.09
C ALA A 307 -18.29 5.76 -20.43
N GLU A 308 -19.26 6.36 -21.15
CA GLU A 308 -20.43 5.64 -21.63
C GLU A 308 -20.09 4.52 -22.61
N ARG A 309 -19.17 4.76 -23.54
CA ARG A 309 -18.71 3.73 -24.49
C ARG A 309 -18.01 2.57 -23.79
N VAL A 310 -17.18 2.85 -22.78
CA VAL A 310 -16.54 1.80 -21.95
C VAL A 310 -17.59 1.02 -21.17
N ARG A 311 -18.59 1.67 -20.60
CA ARG A 311 -19.70 1.03 -19.89
C ARG A 311 -20.52 0.12 -20.82
N ALA A 312 -20.80 0.59 -22.02
CA ALA A 312 -21.53 -0.18 -23.06
C ALA A 312 -20.69 -1.34 -23.64
N ARG A 313 -19.41 -1.48 -23.22
CA ARG A 313 -18.46 -2.48 -23.73
C ARG A 313 -18.24 -2.41 -25.24
N VAL A 314 -18.36 -1.22 -25.83
CA VAL A 314 -18.15 -0.98 -27.26
C VAL A 314 -16.69 -0.74 -27.60
N VAL A 315 -15.85 -0.51 -26.59
CA VAL A 315 -14.40 -0.23 -26.73
C VAL A 315 -13.61 -1.31 -26.04
N ASP A 316 -12.53 -1.75 -26.69
CA ASP A 316 -11.58 -2.70 -26.08
C ASP A 316 -10.89 -2.07 -24.85
N PRO A 317 -10.82 -2.77 -23.71
CA PRO A 317 -10.20 -2.26 -22.48
C PRO A 317 -8.71 -1.89 -22.63
N SER A 318 -8.01 -2.44 -23.61
CA SER A 318 -6.64 -2.08 -23.93
C SER A 318 -6.53 -0.74 -24.64
N THR A 319 -7.57 -0.36 -25.38
CA THR A 319 -7.65 0.92 -26.10
C THR A 319 -8.10 2.05 -25.20
N ASP A 320 -9.20 1.85 -24.45
CA ASP A 320 -9.70 2.82 -23.49
C ASP A 320 -10.41 2.12 -22.30
N ASN A 321 -10.28 2.73 -21.12
CA ASN A 321 -10.86 2.17 -19.89
C ASN A 321 -11.05 3.27 -18.84
N MET A 322 -11.82 2.99 -17.77
CA MET A 322 -12.12 3.97 -16.72
C MET A 322 -10.88 4.53 -16.03
N LEU A 323 -9.81 3.75 -15.88
CA LEU A 323 -8.57 4.21 -15.27
C LEU A 323 -7.90 5.30 -16.13
N ARG A 324 -7.84 5.07 -17.45
CA ARG A 324 -7.30 6.04 -18.41
C ARG A 324 -8.14 7.31 -18.45
N ILE A 325 -9.47 7.18 -18.51
CA ILE A 325 -10.41 8.32 -18.48
C ILE A 325 -10.23 9.14 -17.19
N THR A 326 -10.14 8.48 -16.04
CA THR A 326 -9.92 9.17 -14.75
C THR A 326 -8.57 9.89 -14.71
N ASN A 327 -7.51 9.28 -15.26
CA ASN A 327 -6.20 9.92 -15.34
C ASN A 327 -6.22 11.14 -16.27
N ASP A 328 -6.88 11.03 -17.41
CA ASP A 328 -7.07 12.15 -18.35
C ASP A 328 -7.88 13.28 -17.70
N GLY A 329 -8.92 12.93 -16.93
CA GLY A 329 -9.69 13.90 -16.15
C GLY A 329 -8.87 14.65 -15.10
N ARG A 330 -7.96 13.96 -14.40
CA ARG A 330 -7.04 14.59 -13.45
C ARG A 330 -6.09 15.57 -14.15
N LYS A 331 -5.52 15.18 -15.29
CA LYS A 331 -4.65 16.04 -16.10
C LYS A 331 -5.41 17.26 -16.59
N LEU A 332 -6.60 17.04 -17.17
CA LEU A 332 -7.50 18.09 -17.66
C LEU A 332 -7.83 19.12 -16.56
N ALA A 333 -8.08 18.65 -15.34
CA ALA A 333 -8.40 19.53 -14.21
C ALA A 333 -7.22 20.40 -13.76
N LEU A 334 -6.00 20.07 -14.13
CA LEU A 334 -4.80 20.84 -13.84
C LEU A 334 -4.48 21.81 -14.99
N ASP A 335 -4.27 21.26 -16.19
CA ASP A 335 -3.92 22.02 -17.39
C ASP A 335 -4.16 21.17 -18.64
N MET A 336 -4.77 21.78 -19.67
CA MET A 336 -5.04 21.09 -20.94
C MET A 336 -3.79 20.60 -21.66
N ARG A 337 -2.67 21.28 -21.48
CA ARG A 337 -1.38 20.90 -22.08
C ARG A 337 -0.84 19.56 -21.60
N LEU A 338 -1.32 19.08 -20.44
CA LEU A 338 -1.00 17.73 -19.96
C LEU A 338 -1.68 16.61 -20.75
N LEU A 339 -2.73 16.94 -21.53
CA LEU A 339 -3.39 16.01 -22.47
C LEU A 339 -2.90 16.18 -23.89
N SER A 340 -2.64 17.40 -24.33
CA SER A 340 -2.20 17.72 -25.68
C SER A 340 -1.21 18.88 -25.65
N SER A 341 -0.02 18.66 -26.19
CA SER A 341 1.00 19.70 -26.35
C SER A 341 0.57 20.82 -27.31
N LEU A 342 -0.49 20.61 -28.09
CA LEU A 342 -1.06 21.60 -29.00
C LEU A 342 -2.13 22.47 -28.35
N ALA A 343 -2.50 22.18 -27.09
CA ALA A 343 -3.46 23.01 -26.37
C ALA A 343 -2.87 24.43 -26.12
N PRO A 344 -3.65 25.48 -26.27
CA PRO A 344 -3.20 26.83 -26.02
C PRO A 344 -2.83 27.01 -24.55
N ASP A 345 -1.95 27.97 -24.28
CA ASP A 345 -1.65 28.38 -22.92
C ASP A 345 -2.91 29.02 -22.31
N ASP A 346 -3.22 28.64 -21.08
CA ASP A 346 -4.35 29.17 -20.30
C ASP A 346 -3.81 29.78 -19.00
N GLU A 347 -3.77 31.10 -18.95
CA GLU A 347 -3.31 31.85 -17.78
C GLU A 347 -4.16 31.55 -16.53
N ASN A 348 -5.37 31.05 -16.72
CA ASN A 348 -6.30 30.67 -15.66
C ASN A 348 -6.29 29.16 -15.38
N SER A 349 -5.38 28.39 -15.98
CA SER A 349 -5.20 27.00 -15.56
C SER A 349 -4.72 26.92 -14.10
N LYS A 350 -5.02 25.81 -13.39
CA LYS A 350 -4.54 25.64 -12.01
C LYS A 350 -3.03 25.72 -11.91
N VAL A 351 -2.33 25.21 -12.91
CA VAL A 351 -0.86 25.23 -12.96
C VAL A 351 -0.36 26.67 -13.11
N SER A 352 -0.94 27.46 -14.04
CA SER A 352 -0.53 28.85 -14.29
C SER A 352 -0.84 29.76 -13.09
N VAL A 353 -2.00 29.60 -12.47
CA VAL A 353 -2.36 30.36 -11.24
C VAL A 353 -1.46 29.97 -10.07
N CYS A 354 -1.18 28.67 -9.88
CA CYS A 354 -0.25 28.20 -8.85
C CYS A 354 1.15 28.80 -9.05
N ALA A 355 1.68 28.75 -10.28
CA ALA A 355 3.00 29.32 -10.61
C ALA A 355 3.06 30.83 -10.33
N ARG A 356 2.01 31.55 -10.69
CA ARG A 356 1.89 33.01 -10.43
C ARG A 356 1.87 33.33 -8.93
N ASN A 357 1.13 32.52 -8.14
CA ASN A 357 1.10 32.69 -6.70
C ASN A 357 2.45 32.35 -6.04
N VAL A 358 3.09 31.30 -6.46
CA VAL A 358 4.44 30.94 -6.00
C VAL A 358 5.43 32.07 -6.31
N TYR A 359 5.40 32.61 -7.53
CA TYR A 359 6.27 33.71 -7.92
C TYR A 359 6.00 34.97 -7.08
N ARG A 360 4.73 35.35 -6.88
CA ARG A 360 4.35 36.48 -6.05
C ARG A 360 4.87 36.34 -4.62
N ILE A 361 4.62 35.19 -3.98
CA ILE A 361 5.07 34.90 -2.61
C ILE A 361 6.61 34.95 -2.55
N TRP A 362 7.28 34.38 -3.53
CA TRP A 362 8.74 34.43 -3.60
C TRP A 362 9.27 35.86 -3.74
N ALA A 363 8.70 36.69 -4.61
CA ALA A 363 9.10 38.08 -4.81
C ALA A 363 8.88 38.92 -3.53
N GLU A 364 7.72 38.76 -2.88
CA GLU A 364 7.39 39.45 -1.63
C GLU A 364 8.33 39.03 -0.48
N SER A 365 8.65 37.70 -0.37
CA SER A 365 9.50 37.19 0.70
C SER A 365 10.98 37.45 0.47
N THR A 366 11.43 37.66 -0.77
CA THR A 366 12.84 37.99 -1.08
C THR A 366 13.24 39.33 -0.49
N ALA A 367 12.33 40.27 -0.45
CA ALA A 367 12.57 41.56 0.21
C ALA A 367 12.76 41.47 1.74
N GLN A 368 12.29 40.37 2.36
CA GLN A 368 12.42 40.12 3.81
C GLN A 368 13.63 39.24 4.17
N ARG A 369 14.30 38.67 3.18
CA ARG A 369 15.47 37.77 3.36
C ARG A 369 16.82 38.50 3.35
N SER A 370 16.84 39.79 3.25
CA SER A 370 18.09 40.55 3.31
C SER A 370 18.50 40.84 4.76
N THR A 371 18.67 39.75 5.53
CA THR A 371 19.47 39.79 6.79
C THR A 371 20.02 38.39 7.03
#